data_71705c816e22970546a496694c51ed91
#
_entry.id   71705c816e22970546a496694c51ed91
#
_cell.length_a   1.000
_cell.length_b   1.000
_cell.length_c   1.000
_cell.angle_alpha   90.00
_cell.angle_beta   90.00
_cell.angle_gamma   90.00
#
_symmetry.space_group_name_H-M   'P 1'
#
loop_
_entity.id
_entity.type
_entity.pdbx_description
1 polymer ?
#
loop_
_entity_poly.entity_id
_entity_poly.type
_entity_poly.pdbx_seq_one_letter_code
_entity_poly.pdbx_strand_id
1 'polypeptide(L)'
;MLRTIALALFVCTVLVFTLAHTGSAAYNPTPTPFVEPEGCWEPPADYTREWVNGQQLNKRTLAMLDHAQALYSAQGGVLDFRLGLTQGSYTGALAASFGTHDGGGAVDLSVRSLGDFSIMTAEIEPMLHALRLAGFAAWLRDTGDLYPNSPIHIHAIAIGDLDLSAMARAQIDGTFGYLRGFDGLPQVDGIPQVDRHGGPILCQWMLNQSFYDLRGQPVPFATVGGTTQPLPKLP
;
A
#
# COMPACT_ATOMS: atom_id res chain seq x y z
N MET A 1 49.87 38.00 -77.93
CA MET A 1 49.67 37.89 -76.45
C MET A 1 48.45 37.07 -76.20
N LEU A 2 48.63 35.76 -76.06
CA LEU A 2 47.53 34.83 -75.76
C LEU A 2 47.65 34.48 -74.26
N ARG A 3 46.58 34.73 -73.48
CA ARG A 3 46.47 34.30 -72.10
C ARG A 3 45.66 33.02 -72.06
N THR A 4 46.28 31.92 -71.66
CA THR A 4 45.67 30.61 -71.40
C THR A 4 45.02 30.61 -70.04
N ILE A 5 43.75 30.36 -70.03
CA ILE A 5 42.98 30.18 -68.77
C ILE A 5 42.94 28.66 -68.47
N ALA A 6 43.56 28.25 -67.39
CA ALA A 6 43.48 26.86 -66.90
C ALA A 6 42.21 26.71 -66.03
N LEU A 7 41.33 25.81 -66.46
CA LEU A 7 40.11 25.44 -65.74
C LEU A 7 40.43 24.26 -64.78
N ALA A 8 40.44 24.52 -63.48
CA ALA A 8 40.64 23.48 -62.49
C ALA A 8 39.25 22.83 -62.19
N LEU A 9 39.10 21.57 -62.55
CA LEU A 9 37.95 20.74 -62.16
C LEU A 9 38.16 20.27 -60.70
N PHE A 10 37.29 20.73 -59.81
CA PHE A 10 37.23 20.23 -58.45
C PHE A 10 36.25 19.06 -58.42
N VAL A 11 36.77 17.82 -58.29
CA VAL A 11 35.97 16.61 -58.14
C VAL A 11 35.65 16.47 -56.64
N CYS A 12 34.41 16.77 -56.28
CA CYS A 12 33.90 16.62 -54.91
C CYS A 12 33.41 15.18 -54.73
N THR A 13 34.24 14.31 -54.11
CA THR A 13 33.84 12.94 -53.75
C THR A 13 32.99 13.00 -52.47
N VAL A 14 31.68 12.80 -52.60
CA VAL A 14 30.78 12.68 -51.46
C VAL A 14 30.91 11.25 -50.89
N LEU A 15 31.56 11.12 -49.76
CA LEU A 15 31.62 9.86 -49.00
C LEU A 15 30.26 9.68 -48.27
N VAL A 16 29.42 8.80 -48.79
CA VAL A 16 28.17 8.43 -48.09
C VAL A 16 28.51 7.41 -47.01
N PHE A 17 28.57 7.86 -45.76
CA PHE A 17 28.62 6.97 -44.61
C PHE A 17 27.20 6.38 -44.37
N THR A 18 27.01 5.14 -44.76
CA THR A 18 25.85 4.35 -44.32
C THR A 18 26.05 3.96 -42.83
N LEU A 19 25.45 4.71 -41.90
CA LEU A 19 25.31 4.30 -40.51
C LEU A 19 24.44 3.05 -40.46
N ALA A 20 25.05 1.89 -40.31
CA ALA A 20 24.32 0.69 -39.94
C ALA A 20 23.74 0.89 -38.56
N HIS A 21 22.43 1.17 -38.48
CA HIS A 21 21.69 1.12 -37.23
C HIS A 21 21.63 -0.35 -36.81
N THR A 22 22.52 -0.76 -35.92
CA THR A 22 22.33 -1.99 -35.16
C THR A 22 21.12 -1.77 -34.24
N GLY A 23 19.96 -2.20 -34.72
CA GLY A 23 18.74 -2.22 -33.90
C GLY A 23 19.02 -3.09 -32.69
N SER A 24 19.17 -2.46 -31.52
CA SER A 24 19.10 -3.17 -30.26
C SER A 24 17.73 -3.84 -30.22
N ALA A 25 17.72 -5.17 -30.33
CA ALA A 25 16.50 -5.93 -30.05
C ALA A 25 16.04 -5.53 -28.67
N ALA A 26 14.88 -4.87 -28.59
CA ALA A 26 14.28 -4.54 -27.31
C ALA A 26 14.07 -5.87 -26.57
N TYR A 27 14.81 -6.06 -25.48
CA TYR A 27 14.59 -7.18 -24.58
C TYR A 27 13.20 -6.98 -23.97
N ASN A 28 12.21 -7.71 -24.50
CA ASN A 28 10.89 -7.85 -23.88
C ASN A 28 10.97 -9.06 -22.95
N PRO A 29 11.20 -8.86 -21.64
CA PRO A 29 11.14 -9.97 -20.70
C PRO A 29 9.73 -10.56 -20.77
N THR A 30 9.64 -11.87 -20.96
CA THR A 30 8.37 -12.59 -20.79
C THR A 30 7.86 -12.28 -19.39
N PRO A 31 6.62 -11.80 -19.23
CA PRO A 31 6.09 -11.54 -17.90
C PRO A 31 6.19 -12.80 -17.05
N THR A 32 6.84 -12.71 -15.90
CA THR A 32 6.88 -13.83 -14.95
C THR A 32 5.44 -14.10 -14.52
N PRO A 33 4.95 -15.34 -14.62
CA PRO A 33 3.61 -15.67 -14.14
C PRO A 33 3.46 -15.27 -12.67
N PHE A 34 2.31 -14.71 -12.31
CA PHE A 34 1.99 -14.43 -10.91
C PHE A 34 1.93 -15.76 -10.16
N VAL A 35 2.67 -15.83 -9.06
CA VAL A 35 2.62 -16.97 -8.13
C VAL A 35 1.91 -16.46 -6.87
N GLU A 36 0.74 -17.02 -6.61
CA GLU A 36 -0.05 -16.65 -5.43
C GLU A 36 0.66 -17.09 -4.16
N PRO A 37 0.84 -16.18 -3.17
CA PRO A 37 1.38 -16.54 -1.88
C PRO A 37 0.52 -17.59 -1.16
N GLU A 38 1.17 -18.54 -0.48
CA GLU A 38 0.47 -19.50 0.38
C GLU A 38 -0.23 -18.78 1.52
N GLY A 39 -1.47 -19.14 1.81
CA GLY A 39 -2.30 -18.50 2.82
C GLY A 39 -3.26 -17.43 2.27
N CYS A 40 -3.17 -17.09 0.99
CA CYS A 40 -4.16 -16.24 0.35
C CYS A 40 -5.56 -16.90 0.36
N TRP A 41 -6.57 -16.10 0.65
CA TRP A 41 -7.97 -16.53 0.65
C TRP A 41 -8.88 -15.35 0.31
N GLU A 42 -9.87 -15.55 -0.56
CA GLU A 42 -10.84 -14.53 -0.92
C GLU A 42 -11.91 -14.40 0.17
N PRO A 43 -12.02 -13.23 0.84
CA PRO A 43 -12.99 -13.05 1.91
C PRO A 43 -14.42 -12.93 1.37
N PRO A 44 -15.45 -13.30 2.18
CA PRO A 44 -16.84 -13.20 1.76
C PRO A 44 -17.28 -11.75 1.55
N ALA A 45 -18.21 -11.52 0.63
CA ALA A 45 -18.84 -10.22 0.41
C ALA A 45 -20.06 -10.04 1.34
N ASP A 46 -19.81 -10.07 2.65
CA ASP A 46 -20.86 -9.85 3.68
C ASP A 46 -20.51 -8.63 4.51
N TYR A 47 -21.28 -7.56 4.35
CA TYR A 47 -21.10 -6.27 5.02
C TYR A 47 -22.04 -6.06 6.20
N THR A 48 -22.73 -7.12 6.66
CA THR A 48 -23.53 -7.09 7.88
C THR A 48 -22.63 -6.76 9.08
N ARG A 49 -23.05 -5.77 9.87
CA ARG A 49 -22.25 -5.30 11.01
C ARG A 49 -22.42 -6.18 12.23
N GLU A 50 -21.32 -6.43 12.92
CA GLU A 50 -21.26 -7.18 14.17
C GLU A 50 -20.41 -6.47 15.23
N TRP A 51 -20.64 -6.83 16.50
CA TRP A 51 -19.87 -6.34 17.63
C TRP A 51 -18.86 -7.39 18.09
N VAL A 52 -17.58 -7.00 18.16
CA VAL A 52 -16.48 -7.84 18.61
C VAL A 52 -15.65 -7.05 19.61
N ASN A 53 -15.49 -7.56 20.82
CA ASN A 53 -14.74 -6.90 21.89
C ASN A 53 -15.10 -5.41 22.09
N GLY A 54 -16.40 -5.08 22.02
CA GLY A 54 -16.89 -3.70 22.15
C GLY A 54 -16.67 -2.79 20.93
N GLN A 55 -16.13 -3.33 19.85
CA GLN A 55 -15.88 -2.64 18.58
C GLN A 55 -16.83 -3.14 17.50
N GLN A 56 -17.21 -2.28 16.54
CA GLN A 56 -18.07 -2.66 15.42
C GLN A 56 -17.23 -2.98 14.18
N LEU A 57 -17.50 -4.11 13.54
CA LEU A 57 -16.92 -4.53 12.25
C LEU A 57 -18.03 -5.01 11.32
N ASN A 58 -17.79 -5.08 10.02
CA ASN A 58 -18.62 -5.92 9.16
C ASN A 58 -18.07 -7.35 9.11
N LYS A 59 -18.91 -8.30 8.68
CA LYS A 59 -18.56 -9.73 8.64
C LYS A 59 -17.40 -10.03 7.69
N ARG A 60 -17.25 -9.28 6.59
CA ARG A 60 -16.10 -9.40 5.70
C ARG A 60 -14.80 -9.11 6.45
N THR A 61 -14.71 -7.94 7.10
CA THR A 61 -13.53 -7.55 7.88
C THR A 61 -13.25 -8.53 9.02
N LEU A 62 -14.31 -9.01 9.70
CA LEU A 62 -14.19 -10.01 10.76
C LEU A 62 -13.65 -11.35 10.23
N ALA A 63 -14.16 -11.84 9.10
CA ALA A 63 -13.67 -13.07 8.47
C ALA A 63 -12.21 -12.97 8.04
N MET A 64 -11.79 -11.80 7.52
CA MET A 64 -10.38 -11.52 7.21
C MET A 64 -9.51 -11.51 8.47
N LEU A 65 -10.00 -10.94 9.56
CA LEU A 65 -9.31 -10.92 10.86
C LEU A 65 -9.14 -12.34 11.43
N ASP A 66 -10.19 -13.17 11.35
CA ASP A 66 -10.14 -14.56 11.79
C ASP A 66 -9.17 -15.40 10.94
N HIS A 67 -9.13 -15.14 9.62
CA HIS A 67 -8.18 -15.80 8.74
C HIS A 67 -6.74 -15.38 9.08
N ALA A 68 -6.50 -14.09 9.30
CA ALA A 68 -5.19 -13.59 9.75
C ALA A 68 -4.77 -14.22 11.08
N GLN A 69 -5.71 -14.35 12.04
CA GLN A 69 -5.44 -15.05 13.31
C GLN A 69 -5.04 -16.51 13.08
N ALA A 70 -5.73 -17.22 12.19
CA ALA A 70 -5.40 -18.62 11.89
C ALA A 70 -3.99 -18.76 11.31
N LEU A 71 -3.63 -17.89 10.34
CA LEU A 71 -2.29 -17.85 9.74
C LEU A 71 -1.20 -17.54 10.79
N TYR A 72 -1.46 -16.54 11.62
CA TYR A 72 -0.56 -16.12 12.68
C TYR A 72 -0.34 -17.21 13.73
N SER A 73 -1.43 -17.84 14.19
CA SER A 73 -1.36 -18.93 15.17
C SER A 73 -0.65 -20.18 14.63
N ALA A 74 -0.81 -20.49 13.34
CA ALA A 74 -0.11 -21.59 12.67
C ALA A 74 1.42 -21.40 12.67
N GLN A 75 1.90 -20.16 12.79
CA GLN A 75 3.32 -19.81 12.90
C GLN A 75 3.80 -19.68 14.36
N GLY A 76 2.95 -20.04 15.33
CA GLY A 76 3.28 -19.97 16.75
C GLY A 76 3.00 -18.65 17.43
N GLY A 77 2.26 -17.74 16.77
CA GLY A 77 1.84 -16.47 17.33
C GLY A 77 0.96 -16.62 18.56
N VAL A 78 1.15 -15.76 19.56
CA VAL A 78 0.55 -15.91 20.91
C VAL A 78 -0.49 -14.83 21.26
N LEU A 79 -0.64 -13.79 20.44
CA LEU A 79 -1.65 -12.74 20.66
C LEU A 79 -2.99 -13.14 20.04
N ASP A 80 -4.07 -12.72 20.68
CA ASP A 80 -5.44 -12.89 20.18
C ASP A 80 -5.90 -11.59 19.51
N PHE A 81 -6.20 -11.64 18.20
CA PHE A 81 -6.57 -10.44 17.44
C PHE A 81 -7.93 -9.89 17.83
N ARG A 82 -8.88 -10.74 18.21
CA ARG A 82 -10.19 -10.27 18.65
C ARG A 82 -10.12 -9.58 20.01
N LEU A 83 -9.36 -10.14 20.96
CA LEU A 83 -9.12 -9.52 22.26
C LEU A 83 -8.20 -8.30 22.16
N GLY A 84 -7.27 -8.31 21.21
CA GLY A 84 -6.36 -7.21 20.92
C GLY A 84 -6.98 -6.08 20.08
N LEU A 85 -8.24 -6.19 19.65
CA LEU A 85 -8.92 -5.16 18.87
C LEU A 85 -9.19 -3.92 19.74
N THR A 86 -8.42 -2.85 19.50
CA THR A 86 -8.48 -1.59 20.26
C THR A 86 -9.37 -0.55 19.63
N GLN A 87 -9.47 -0.55 18.29
CA GLN A 87 -10.40 0.27 17.52
C GLN A 87 -10.94 -0.52 16.34
N GLY A 88 -12.25 -0.47 16.15
CA GLY A 88 -12.94 -1.08 15.01
C GLY A 88 -13.33 -0.03 13.97
N SER A 89 -14.24 -0.45 13.09
CA SER A 89 -14.84 0.35 12.03
C SER A 89 -16.04 1.16 12.53
N TYR A 90 -16.56 2.08 11.68
CA TYR A 90 -17.76 2.87 11.92
C TYR A 90 -17.69 3.79 13.16
N THR A 91 -16.49 4.29 13.48
CA THR A 91 -16.22 5.13 14.67
C THR A 91 -15.92 6.58 14.29
N GLY A 92 -16.83 7.24 13.58
CA GLY A 92 -16.71 8.54 12.93
C GLY A 92 -16.53 9.78 13.85
N ALA A 93 -15.90 9.64 15.02
CA ALA A 93 -15.75 10.77 15.96
C ALA A 93 -14.33 10.93 16.53
N LEU A 94 -13.39 10.08 16.15
CA LEU A 94 -12.03 10.12 16.69
C LEU A 94 -11.10 10.88 15.75
N ALA A 95 -10.74 12.11 16.10
CA ALA A 95 -9.83 12.95 15.33
C ALA A 95 -8.49 12.25 15.03
N ALA A 96 -8.00 11.44 15.99
CA ALA A 96 -6.77 10.66 15.86
C ALA A 96 -6.81 9.57 14.76
N SER A 97 -8.00 9.18 14.31
CA SER A 97 -8.18 8.20 13.23
C SER A 97 -8.12 8.82 11.83
N PHE A 98 -8.04 10.13 11.72
CA PHE A 98 -8.02 10.87 10.44
C PHE A 98 -9.13 10.46 9.46
N GLY A 99 -10.25 9.94 10.00
CA GLY A 99 -11.39 9.45 9.21
C GLY A 99 -11.21 8.07 8.59
N THR A 100 -10.14 7.33 8.88
CA THR A 100 -9.94 5.97 8.33
C THR A 100 -10.96 4.99 8.85
N HIS A 101 -11.36 5.11 10.11
CA HIS A 101 -12.34 4.25 10.79
C HIS A 101 -13.80 4.72 10.66
N ASP A 102 -14.06 5.79 9.90
CA ASP A 102 -15.43 6.32 9.72
C ASP A 102 -16.33 5.36 8.94
N GLY A 103 -15.74 4.56 8.06
CA GLY A 103 -16.38 3.50 7.31
C GLY A 103 -16.09 2.10 7.85
N GLY A 104 -16.37 1.07 7.05
CA GLY A 104 -15.99 -0.32 7.30
C GLY A 104 -14.50 -0.58 7.07
N GLY A 105 -14.06 -1.79 7.32
CA GLY A 105 -12.76 -2.32 6.88
C GLY A 105 -11.54 -1.92 7.69
N ALA A 106 -11.58 -0.85 8.50
CA ALA A 106 -10.42 -0.42 9.29
C ALA A 106 -10.45 -0.99 10.71
N VAL A 107 -9.28 -1.45 11.18
CA VAL A 107 -9.08 -1.99 12.53
C VAL A 107 -7.73 -1.58 13.08
N ASP A 108 -7.65 -1.37 14.39
CA ASP A 108 -6.40 -1.22 15.14
C ASP A 108 -6.23 -2.37 16.12
N LEU A 109 -5.05 -2.99 16.10
CA LEU A 109 -4.72 -4.15 16.92
C LEU A 109 -3.58 -3.82 17.88
N SER A 110 -3.76 -4.18 19.15
CA SER A 110 -2.72 -4.11 20.16
C SER A 110 -1.59 -5.09 19.85
N VAL A 111 -0.36 -4.63 20.01
CA VAL A 111 0.85 -5.46 19.98
C VAL A 111 1.36 -5.75 21.40
N ARG A 112 0.47 -5.68 22.39
CA ARG A 112 0.80 -5.85 23.80
C ARG A 112 0.26 -7.15 24.37
N SER A 113 1.01 -7.72 25.29
CA SER A 113 0.53 -8.81 26.14
C SER A 113 -0.73 -8.38 26.89
N LEU A 114 -1.75 -9.24 26.94
CA LEU A 114 -2.96 -9.00 27.71
C LEU A 114 -2.74 -9.09 29.25
N GLY A 115 -1.61 -9.71 29.68
CA GLY A 115 -1.34 -9.91 31.09
C GLY A 115 -0.69 -8.71 31.78
N ASP A 116 0.42 -8.23 31.24
CA ASP A 116 1.26 -7.18 31.82
C ASP A 116 1.39 -5.92 30.95
N PHE A 117 0.70 -5.90 29.80
CA PHE A 117 0.72 -4.82 28.81
C PHE A 117 2.11 -4.50 28.23
N SER A 118 3.09 -5.40 28.38
CA SER A 118 4.39 -5.28 27.73
C SER A 118 4.26 -5.36 26.20
N ILE A 119 5.11 -4.59 25.49
CA ILE A 119 5.13 -4.64 24.04
C ILE A 119 5.77 -5.96 23.58
N MET A 120 5.04 -6.72 22.77
CA MET A 120 5.45 -8.00 22.22
C MET A 120 6.16 -7.78 20.86
N THR A 121 7.36 -7.20 20.90
CA THR A 121 8.08 -6.79 19.68
C THR A 121 8.31 -7.96 18.70
N ALA A 122 8.53 -9.17 19.21
CA ALA A 122 8.72 -10.35 18.38
C ALA A 122 7.46 -10.77 17.58
N GLU A 123 6.26 -10.32 18.02
CA GLU A 123 5.00 -10.65 17.38
C GLU A 123 4.63 -9.70 16.25
N ILE A 124 5.26 -8.51 16.16
CA ILE A 124 4.88 -7.46 15.22
C ILE A 124 4.98 -7.93 13.76
N GLU A 125 6.13 -8.45 13.35
CA GLU A 125 6.34 -8.92 11.97
C GLU A 125 5.43 -10.12 11.61
N PRO A 126 5.28 -11.16 12.46
CA PRO A 126 4.33 -12.23 12.21
C PRO A 126 2.88 -11.75 12.08
N MET A 127 2.44 -10.78 12.92
CA MET A 127 1.10 -10.20 12.83
C MET A 127 0.90 -9.44 11.51
N LEU A 128 1.85 -8.56 11.13
CA LEU A 128 1.80 -7.81 9.88
C LEU A 128 1.74 -8.75 8.68
N HIS A 129 2.57 -9.79 8.66
CA HIS A 129 2.60 -10.76 7.58
C HIS A 129 1.27 -11.51 7.43
N ALA A 130 0.72 -12.00 8.54
CA ALA A 130 -0.56 -12.72 8.55
C ALA A 130 -1.73 -11.82 8.10
N LEU A 131 -1.78 -10.57 8.57
CA LEU A 131 -2.79 -9.59 8.16
C LEU A 131 -2.71 -9.32 6.65
N ARG A 132 -1.51 -9.14 6.11
CA ARG A 132 -1.31 -8.88 4.68
C ARG A 132 -1.70 -10.07 3.81
N LEU A 133 -1.38 -11.29 4.23
CA LEU A 133 -1.84 -12.53 3.56
C LEU A 133 -3.36 -12.68 3.60
N ALA A 134 -3.99 -12.26 4.70
CA ALA A 134 -5.45 -12.26 4.82
C ALA A 134 -6.14 -11.15 4.02
N GLY A 135 -5.36 -10.26 3.38
CA GLY A 135 -5.90 -9.22 2.51
C GLY A 135 -5.99 -7.83 3.11
N PHE A 136 -5.34 -7.58 4.23
CA PHE A 136 -5.26 -6.23 4.78
C PHE A 136 -4.06 -5.46 4.22
N ALA A 137 -4.24 -4.17 3.97
CA ALA A 137 -3.18 -3.19 4.01
C ALA A 137 -2.86 -2.93 5.48
N ALA A 138 -1.70 -3.36 5.98
CA ALA A 138 -1.37 -3.34 7.39
C ALA A 138 -0.01 -2.70 7.67
N TRP A 139 0.07 -1.86 8.71
CA TRP A 139 1.27 -1.13 9.11
C TRP A 139 1.42 -1.11 10.63
N LEU A 140 2.66 -1.12 11.09
CA LEU A 140 2.97 -0.71 12.45
C LEU A 140 2.83 0.82 12.56
N ARG A 141 2.12 1.28 13.55
CA ARG A 141 2.14 2.65 14.08
C ARG A 141 2.95 2.63 15.35
N ASP A 142 4.18 3.13 15.29
CA ASP A 142 5.05 3.17 16.47
C ASP A 142 4.62 4.28 17.43
N THR A 143 5.19 4.26 18.61
CA THR A 143 4.90 5.29 19.62
C THR A 143 5.25 6.68 19.08
N GLY A 144 4.24 7.54 19.00
CA GLY A 144 4.42 8.92 18.53
C GLY A 144 4.29 9.13 17.02
N ASP A 145 4.05 8.10 16.21
CA ASP A 145 3.92 8.24 14.75
C ASP A 145 2.71 9.10 14.34
N LEU A 146 1.60 9.04 15.08
CA LEU A 146 0.37 9.77 14.73
C LEU A 146 0.30 11.14 15.43
N TYR A 147 0.66 11.19 16.71
CA TYR A 147 0.73 12.39 17.54
C TYR A 147 1.66 12.10 18.74
N PRO A 148 2.16 13.14 19.45
CA PRO A 148 3.06 12.92 20.59
C PRO A 148 2.47 11.93 21.60
N ASN A 149 3.22 10.83 21.86
CA ASN A 149 2.83 9.72 22.72
C ASN A 149 1.64 8.87 22.22
N SER A 150 1.29 8.91 20.93
CA SER A 150 0.33 7.94 20.39
C SER A 150 0.79 6.51 20.70
N PRO A 151 -0.11 5.60 21.14
CA PRO A 151 0.28 4.26 21.53
C PRO A 151 0.68 3.43 20.32
N ILE A 152 1.68 2.55 20.50
CA ILE A 152 2.07 1.57 19.50
C ILE A 152 0.93 0.59 19.22
N HIS A 153 0.60 0.36 17.95
CA HIS A 153 -0.44 -0.58 17.49
C HIS A 153 -0.21 -0.97 16.01
N ILE A 154 -0.89 -1.99 15.53
CA ILE A 154 -1.00 -2.27 14.10
C ILE A 154 -2.31 -1.68 13.60
N HIS A 155 -2.23 -0.77 12.63
CA HIS A 155 -3.35 -0.27 11.84
C HIS A 155 -3.51 -1.12 10.59
N ALA A 156 -4.73 -1.61 10.30
CA ALA A 156 -4.99 -2.47 9.16
C ALA A 156 -6.31 -2.10 8.47
N ILE A 157 -6.32 -2.14 7.14
CA ILE A 157 -7.49 -1.81 6.31
C ILE A 157 -7.78 -2.97 5.36
N ALA A 158 -8.98 -3.51 5.40
CA ALA A 158 -9.44 -4.61 4.54
C ALA A 158 -9.53 -4.16 3.07
N ILE A 159 -8.63 -4.66 2.22
CA ILE A 159 -8.63 -4.36 0.79
C ILE A 159 -9.93 -4.89 0.15
N GLY A 160 -10.56 -4.07 -0.70
CA GLY A 160 -11.80 -4.42 -1.39
C GLY A 160 -13.06 -4.39 -0.53
N ASP A 161 -13.00 -3.86 0.69
CA ASP A 161 -14.21 -3.60 1.49
C ASP A 161 -14.99 -2.43 0.87
N LEU A 162 -16.29 -2.63 0.64
CA LEU A 162 -17.13 -1.62 -0.03
C LEU A 162 -17.53 -0.46 0.90
N ASP A 163 -17.50 -0.69 2.21
CA ASP A 163 -17.86 0.30 3.23
C ASP A 163 -16.70 1.21 3.63
N LEU A 164 -15.53 1.08 2.99
CA LEU A 164 -14.36 1.91 3.30
C LEU A 164 -14.68 3.41 3.24
N SER A 165 -14.18 4.18 4.19
CA SER A 165 -14.12 5.63 4.10
C SER A 165 -13.22 6.08 2.94
N ALA A 166 -13.35 7.34 2.51
CA ALA A 166 -12.47 7.90 1.49
C ALA A 166 -10.99 7.90 1.93
N MET A 167 -10.74 8.15 3.22
CA MET A 167 -9.38 8.16 3.78
C MET A 167 -8.79 6.74 3.83
N ALA A 168 -9.57 5.74 4.24
CA ALA A 168 -9.14 4.34 4.23
C ALA A 168 -8.78 3.88 2.79
N ARG A 169 -9.58 4.25 1.78
CA ARG A 169 -9.26 3.97 0.36
C ARG A 169 -7.94 4.63 -0.04
N ALA A 170 -7.73 5.90 0.32
CA ALA A 170 -6.50 6.62 0.00
C ALA A 170 -5.25 5.98 0.64
N GLN A 171 -5.40 5.31 1.78
CA GLN A 171 -4.31 4.56 2.39
C GLN A 171 -4.03 3.21 1.68
N ILE A 172 -4.94 2.67 0.87
CA ILE A 172 -4.69 1.46 0.08
C ILE A 172 -3.94 1.81 -1.21
N ASP A 173 -4.50 2.63 -2.07
CA ASP A 173 -4.03 2.86 -3.45
C ASP A 173 -3.72 4.33 -3.77
N GLY A 174 -3.97 5.24 -2.85
CA GLY A 174 -3.68 6.67 -2.99
C GLY A 174 -2.19 6.99 -3.06
N THR A 175 -1.86 8.30 -3.05
CA THR A 175 -0.49 8.79 -3.25
C THR A 175 0.52 8.34 -2.19
N PHE A 176 0.05 8.00 -0.99
CA PHE A 176 0.83 7.51 0.14
C PHE A 176 0.44 6.08 0.55
N GLY A 177 -0.22 5.34 -0.36
CA GLY A 177 -0.89 4.10 -0.07
C GLY A 177 0.00 2.85 -0.03
N TYR A 178 -0.57 1.81 0.57
CA TYR A 178 0.01 0.47 0.74
C TYR A 178 0.49 -0.15 -0.57
N LEU A 179 -0.35 -0.11 -1.63
CA LEU A 179 -0.02 -0.72 -2.92
C LEU A 179 1.16 -0.04 -3.61
N ARG A 180 1.55 1.16 -3.16
CA ARG A 180 2.78 1.85 -3.60
C ARG A 180 3.99 1.57 -2.73
N GLY A 181 3.82 0.77 -1.66
CA GLY A 181 4.88 0.46 -0.69
C GLY A 181 5.14 1.57 0.31
N PHE A 182 4.17 2.46 0.53
CA PHE A 182 4.26 3.54 1.51
C PHE A 182 3.57 3.20 2.82
N ASP A 183 3.86 4.00 3.84
CA ASP A 183 3.38 3.79 5.22
C ASP A 183 1.91 4.16 5.46
N GLY A 184 1.20 4.63 4.44
CA GLY A 184 -0.21 5.03 4.53
C GLY A 184 -0.45 6.38 5.21
N LEU A 185 0.60 7.13 5.56
CA LEU A 185 0.48 8.44 6.22
C LEU A 185 0.77 9.58 5.23
N PRO A 186 -0.11 10.60 5.16
CA PRO A 186 0.17 11.80 4.38
C PRO A 186 1.32 12.59 5.02
N GLN A 187 2.29 13.01 4.21
CA GLN A 187 3.41 13.80 4.68
C GLN A 187 3.20 15.30 4.43
N VAL A 188 3.68 16.13 5.35
CA VAL A 188 3.55 17.59 5.27
C VAL A 188 4.34 18.17 4.10
N ASP A 189 5.48 17.58 3.78
CA ASP A 189 6.35 17.95 2.64
C ASP A 189 5.94 17.29 1.31
N GLY A 190 4.89 16.44 1.34
CA GLY A 190 4.36 15.75 0.18
C GLY A 190 5.16 14.54 -0.28
N ILE A 191 6.19 14.11 0.45
CA ILE A 191 6.98 12.91 0.17
C ILE A 191 6.55 11.79 1.12
N PRO A 192 5.81 10.75 0.64
CA PRO A 192 5.41 9.64 1.48
C PRO A 192 6.62 8.83 1.96
N GLN A 193 6.54 8.33 3.19
CA GLN A 193 7.57 7.43 3.72
C GLN A 193 7.33 6.00 3.24
N VAL A 194 8.42 5.30 2.96
CA VAL A 194 8.37 3.88 2.60
C VAL A 194 7.96 3.05 3.82
N ASP A 195 7.10 2.06 3.60
CA ASP A 195 6.76 1.09 4.64
C ASP A 195 8.03 0.32 5.08
N ARG A 196 8.35 0.41 6.36
CA ARG A 196 9.56 -0.17 6.97
C ARG A 196 9.46 -1.69 7.17
N HIS A 197 8.25 -2.23 7.08
CA HIS A 197 7.91 -3.63 7.36
C HIS A 197 7.63 -4.44 6.09
N GLY A 198 8.27 -4.09 4.99
CA GLY A 198 8.14 -4.79 3.71
C GLY A 198 7.28 -4.02 2.72
N GLY A 199 6.41 -4.69 2.01
CA GLY A 199 5.57 -4.08 0.98
C GLY A 199 4.27 -4.85 0.80
N PRO A 200 3.50 -4.50 -0.23
CA PRO A 200 2.23 -5.15 -0.46
C PRO A 200 2.41 -6.65 -0.75
N ILE A 201 1.57 -7.45 -0.10
CA ILE A 201 1.32 -8.84 -0.45
C ILE A 201 0.00 -8.85 -1.24
N LEU A 202 0.02 -9.45 -2.42
CA LEU A 202 -1.14 -9.52 -3.31
C LEU A 202 -1.60 -10.96 -3.45
N CYS A 203 -2.90 -11.16 -3.35
CA CYS A 203 -3.59 -12.41 -3.67
C CYS A 203 -4.24 -12.30 -5.05
N GLN A 204 -4.50 -13.44 -5.71
CA GLN A 204 -5.12 -13.46 -7.04
C GLN A 204 -6.47 -12.74 -7.07
N TRP A 205 -7.29 -12.88 -6.01
CA TRP A 205 -8.56 -12.20 -5.92
C TRP A 205 -8.44 -10.66 -5.91
N MET A 206 -7.35 -10.12 -5.32
CA MET A 206 -7.08 -8.67 -5.36
C MET A 206 -6.79 -8.22 -6.80
N LEU A 207 -5.98 -8.98 -7.55
CA LEU A 207 -5.70 -8.70 -8.95
C LEU A 207 -6.97 -8.75 -9.80
N ASN A 208 -7.87 -9.70 -9.53
CA ASN A 208 -9.17 -9.81 -10.19
C ASN A 208 -10.08 -8.60 -9.91
N GLN A 209 -9.89 -7.94 -8.76
CA GLN A 209 -10.57 -6.70 -8.38
C GLN A 209 -9.79 -5.43 -8.75
N SER A 210 -8.75 -5.55 -9.58
CA SER A 210 -7.91 -4.45 -10.07
C SER A 210 -7.03 -3.78 -9.01
N PHE A 211 -6.69 -4.47 -7.93
CA PHE A 211 -5.65 -4.05 -7.00
C PHE A 211 -4.31 -4.62 -7.46
N TYR A 212 -3.39 -3.76 -7.86
CA TYR A 212 -2.07 -4.14 -8.39
C TYR A 212 -0.94 -3.57 -7.55
N ASP A 213 0.24 -4.14 -7.69
CA ASP A 213 1.47 -3.53 -7.18
C ASP A 213 1.75 -2.22 -7.95
N LEU A 214 1.67 -1.10 -7.25
CA LEU A 214 1.86 0.23 -7.81
C LEU A 214 3.23 0.82 -7.46
N ARG A 215 4.15 0.02 -6.91
CA ARG A 215 5.52 0.48 -6.59
C ARG A 215 6.24 0.91 -7.86
N GLY A 216 6.89 2.07 -7.81
CA GLY A 216 7.57 2.64 -8.97
C GLY A 216 6.67 3.22 -10.05
N GLN A 217 5.34 3.12 -9.92
CA GLN A 217 4.42 3.76 -10.86
C GLN A 217 4.32 5.26 -10.56
N PRO A 218 4.20 6.11 -11.59
CA PRO A 218 3.93 7.52 -11.40
C PRO A 218 2.70 7.73 -10.51
N VAL A 219 2.80 8.63 -9.55
CA VAL A 219 1.64 9.05 -8.77
C VAL A 219 0.78 9.92 -9.69
N PRO A 220 -0.49 9.57 -9.95
CA PRO A 220 -1.36 10.47 -10.67
C PRO A 220 -1.55 11.72 -9.80
N PHE A 221 -0.97 12.84 -10.23
CA PHE A 221 -1.31 14.14 -9.65
C PHE A 221 -2.78 14.37 -10.00
N ALA A 222 -3.65 14.28 -9.02
CA ALA A 222 -5.00 14.80 -9.17
C ALA A 222 -4.86 16.31 -9.36
N THR A 223 -4.92 16.78 -10.59
CA THR A 223 -5.19 18.16 -10.91
C THR A 223 -6.65 18.43 -10.54
N VAL A 224 -6.92 18.58 -9.25
CA VAL A 224 -8.15 19.20 -8.80
C VAL A 224 -8.00 20.69 -9.09
N GLY A 225 -8.57 21.11 -10.21
CA GLY A 225 -8.87 22.50 -10.54
C GLY A 225 -7.86 23.54 -10.05
N GLY A 226 -6.63 23.57 -10.58
CA GLY A 226 -5.75 24.75 -10.56
C GLY A 226 -5.25 25.28 -9.20
N THR A 227 -5.55 24.63 -8.09
CA THR A 227 -5.02 25.01 -6.77
C THR A 227 -4.56 23.76 -6.01
N THR A 228 -3.26 23.68 -5.77
CA THR A 228 -2.70 22.80 -4.74
C THR A 228 -3.24 23.26 -3.40
N GLN A 229 -4.32 22.65 -2.93
CA GLN A 229 -4.72 22.83 -1.54
C GLN A 229 -3.76 22.04 -0.67
N PRO A 230 -3.08 22.67 0.29
CA PRO A 230 -2.35 21.95 1.32
C PRO A 230 -3.37 21.12 2.12
N LEU A 231 -2.99 19.87 2.41
CA LEU A 231 -3.73 19.03 3.35
C LEU A 231 -3.98 19.82 4.65
N PRO A 232 -5.14 19.65 5.31
CA PRO A 232 -5.43 20.35 6.55
C PRO A 232 -4.30 20.09 7.54
N LYS A 233 -3.74 21.15 8.09
CA LYS A 233 -2.78 21.05 9.20
C LYS A 233 -3.47 20.28 10.32
N LEU A 234 -2.84 19.21 10.74
CA LEU A 234 -3.23 18.48 11.94
C LEU A 234 -3.18 19.44 13.13
N PRO A 235 -4.14 19.38 14.04
CA PRO A 235 -4.18 20.23 15.22
C PRO A 235 -2.99 20.01 16.17
#